data_0e43b589853b22602fb1cfb4f342c1c1
#
_entry.id   0e43b589853b22602fb1cfb4f342c1c1
#
_cell.length_a   1.000
_cell.length_b   1.000
_cell.length_c   1.000
_cell.angle_alpha   90.00
_cell.angle_beta   90.00
_cell.angle_gamma   90.00
#
_symmetry.space_group_name_H-M   'P 1'
#
loop_
_entity.id
_entity.type
_entity.pdbx_description
1 polymer ?
#
loop_
_entity_poly.entity_id
_entity_poly.type
_entity_poly.pdbx_seq_one_letter_code
_entity_poly.pdbx_strand_id
1 'polypeptide(L)'
;MDDHAENSIVVASGANMLLNEQDVDKMLEEMCEGDILLMQLEIPLQTVEYAARKAFGKGVKVVLNPAPARSLPKELFRHLYMVTPNRIEAEMLTGIKIANDADVEKVAEEICAMGVKNVIITLGSKGCLIREEGVSYRIDAFKVEPVDTTAAGDTFNGALCVGLSEGMDLKQAAVMASKASSLSLIHISEPTRPRLIS
;
A
#
# COMPACT_ATOMS: atom_id res chain seq x y z
N MET A 1 21.43 -9.40 -5.38
CA MET A 1 20.77 -9.19 -6.68
C MET A 1 21.35 -10.19 -7.64
N ASP A 2 20.52 -10.94 -8.32
CA ASP A 2 20.97 -11.71 -9.46
C ASP A 2 20.98 -10.82 -10.73
N ASP A 3 21.51 -11.38 -11.85
CA ASP A 3 21.62 -10.65 -13.12
C ASP A 3 20.27 -10.25 -13.75
N HIS A 4 19.14 -10.56 -13.10
CA HIS A 4 17.76 -10.26 -13.51
C HIS A 4 17.05 -9.26 -12.59
N ALA A 5 17.75 -8.61 -11.64
CA ALA A 5 17.24 -7.64 -10.68
C ALA A 5 16.08 -8.19 -9.81
N GLU A 6 15.98 -9.51 -9.62
CA GLU A 6 15.05 -10.09 -8.66
C GLU A 6 15.63 -10.00 -7.24
N ASN A 7 14.91 -9.35 -6.35
CA ASN A 7 15.26 -9.26 -4.94
C ASN A 7 14.66 -10.46 -4.19
N SER A 8 15.50 -11.23 -3.52
CA SER A 8 15.06 -12.22 -2.55
C SER A 8 15.28 -11.63 -1.14
N ILE A 9 14.18 -11.34 -0.45
CA ILE A 9 14.21 -10.74 0.89
C ILE A 9 13.81 -11.81 1.90
N VAL A 10 14.71 -12.12 2.83
CA VAL A 10 14.42 -12.98 3.99
C VAL A 10 14.18 -12.07 5.18
N VAL A 11 12.95 -12.07 5.70
CA VAL A 11 12.57 -11.24 6.85
C VAL A 11 12.45 -12.12 8.10
N ALA A 12 13.17 -11.74 9.16
CA ALA A 12 12.88 -12.21 10.50
C ALA A 12 11.87 -11.24 11.12
N SER A 13 10.63 -11.63 11.23
CA SER A 13 9.50 -10.75 11.61
C SER A 13 9.64 -10.13 13.01
N GLY A 14 10.45 -10.72 13.90
CA GLY A 14 10.85 -10.13 15.18
C GLY A 14 9.67 -9.54 15.97
N ALA A 15 9.86 -8.31 16.44
CA ALA A 15 8.87 -7.58 17.24
C ALA A 15 7.54 -7.33 16.52
N ASN A 16 7.51 -7.28 15.20
CA ASN A 16 6.28 -7.09 14.44
C ASN A 16 5.22 -8.15 14.79
N MET A 17 5.64 -9.41 15.01
CA MET A 17 4.73 -10.51 15.33
C MET A 17 4.20 -10.47 16.76
N LEU A 18 4.68 -9.56 17.59
CA LEU A 18 4.21 -9.36 18.96
C LEU A 18 3.10 -8.30 19.04
N LEU A 19 2.87 -7.53 17.96
CA LEU A 19 1.82 -6.52 17.93
C LEU A 19 0.45 -7.17 18.12
N ASN A 20 -0.31 -6.66 19.08
CA ASN A 20 -1.58 -7.25 19.53
C ASN A 20 -2.70 -6.20 19.62
N GLU A 21 -3.90 -6.65 19.97
CA GLU A 21 -5.09 -5.81 20.08
C GLU A 21 -4.95 -4.66 21.09
N GLN A 22 -4.23 -4.87 22.19
CA GLN A 22 -4.03 -3.83 23.22
C GLN A 22 -3.15 -2.69 22.69
N ASP A 23 -2.16 -3.02 21.85
CA ASP A 23 -1.31 -2.00 21.20
C ASP A 23 -2.13 -1.19 20.20
N VAL A 24 -3.02 -1.86 19.47
CA VAL A 24 -3.96 -1.21 18.54
C VAL A 24 -4.92 -0.30 19.30
N ASP A 25 -5.52 -0.74 20.40
CA ASP A 25 -6.44 0.07 21.19
C ASP A 25 -5.76 1.36 21.68
N LYS A 26 -4.53 1.27 22.20
CA LYS A 26 -3.74 2.43 22.63
C LYS A 26 -3.48 3.41 21.48
N MET A 27 -3.06 2.90 20.30
CA MET A 27 -2.84 3.73 19.13
C MET A 27 -4.12 4.45 18.72
N LEU A 28 -5.24 3.74 18.71
CA LEU A 28 -6.52 4.29 18.30
C LEU A 28 -7.12 5.30 19.29
N GLU A 29 -6.68 5.33 20.56
CA GLU A 29 -7.10 6.35 21.52
C GLU A 29 -6.82 7.78 21.02
N GLU A 30 -5.67 7.97 20.37
CA GLU A 30 -5.21 9.26 19.84
C GLU A 30 -5.77 9.62 18.46
N MET A 31 -6.36 8.65 17.74
CA MET A 31 -6.89 8.88 16.40
C MET A 31 -8.33 9.41 16.43
N CYS A 32 -8.63 10.33 15.52
CA CYS A 32 -9.93 10.96 15.34
C CYS A 32 -10.59 10.55 14.01
N GLU A 33 -11.89 10.87 13.87
CA GLU A 33 -12.59 10.73 12.60
C GLU A 33 -11.89 11.52 11.48
N GLY A 34 -11.69 10.89 10.34
CA GLY A 34 -10.99 11.46 9.18
C GLY A 34 -9.50 11.21 9.14
N ASP A 35 -8.87 10.80 10.25
CA ASP A 35 -7.48 10.38 10.26
C ASP A 35 -7.25 9.18 9.34
N ILE A 36 -5.99 8.91 9.01
CA ILE A 36 -5.60 7.81 8.11
C ILE A 36 -4.75 6.81 8.87
N LEU A 37 -5.18 5.54 8.87
CA LEU A 37 -4.41 4.41 9.34
C LEU A 37 -3.84 3.66 8.13
N LEU A 38 -2.53 3.77 7.92
CA LEU A 38 -1.81 2.98 6.91
C LEU A 38 -1.26 1.70 7.53
N MET A 39 -1.57 0.57 6.93
CA MET A 39 -1.10 -0.75 7.38
C MET A 39 -0.53 -1.57 6.22
N GLN A 40 0.33 -2.52 6.59
CA GLN A 40 0.84 -3.61 5.74
C GLN A 40 0.46 -4.96 6.36
N LEU A 41 0.95 -6.07 5.76
CA LEU A 41 0.70 -7.43 6.24
C LEU A 41 1.92 -8.08 6.93
N GLU A 42 2.85 -7.26 7.43
CA GLU A 42 4.05 -7.70 8.14
C GLU A 42 3.84 -7.90 9.65
N ILE A 43 2.62 -7.78 10.12
CA ILE A 43 2.15 -8.04 11.49
C ILE A 43 1.13 -9.18 11.48
N PRO A 44 0.72 -9.73 12.64
CA PRO A 44 -0.29 -10.79 12.68
C PRO A 44 -1.58 -10.36 11.97
N LEU A 45 -2.10 -11.22 11.08
CA LEU A 45 -3.30 -10.91 10.30
C LEU A 45 -4.50 -10.59 11.20
N GLN A 46 -4.62 -11.28 12.33
CA GLN A 46 -5.67 -11.01 13.32
C GLN A 46 -5.60 -9.58 13.86
N THR A 47 -4.38 -9.07 14.07
CA THR A 47 -4.16 -7.68 14.51
C THR A 47 -4.54 -6.69 13.42
N VAL A 48 -4.23 -7.00 12.13
CA VAL A 48 -4.68 -6.19 10.98
C VAL A 48 -6.19 -6.12 10.89
N GLU A 49 -6.87 -7.27 11.00
CA GLU A 49 -8.34 -7.35 10.96
C GLU A 49 -8.98 -6.59 12.12
N TYR A 50 -8.43 -6.74 13.32
CA TYR A 50 -8.88 -6.02 14.50
C TYR A 50 -8.72 -4.50 14.32
N ALA A 51 -7.53 -4.05 13.91
CA ALA A 51 -7.23 -2.64 13.68
C ALA A 51 -8.14 -2.03 12.61
N ALA A 52 -8.31 -2.71 11.47
CA ALA A 52 -9.19 -2.24 10.41
C ALA A 52 -10.63 -2.04 10.89
N ARG A 53 -11.18 -3.03 11.58
CA ARG A 53 -12.55 -2.98 12.10
C ARG A 53 -12.73 -1.85 13.12
N LYS A 54 -11.80 -1.70 14.06
CA LYS A 54 -11.87 -0.69 15.12
C LYS A 54 -11.70 0.72 14.56
N ALA A 55 -10.71 0.93 13.69
CA ALA A 55 -10.45 2.20 13.02
C ALA A 55 -11.65 2.63 12.17
N PHE A 56 -12.21 1.70 11.38
CA PHE A 56 -13.44 1.94 10.61
C PHE A 56 -14.61 2.39 11.50
N GLY A 57 -14.80 1.74 12.67
CA GLY A 57 -15.83 2.12 13.63
C GLY A 57 -15.65 3.50 14.24
N LYS A 58 -14.44 4.06 14.22
CA LYS A 58 -14.12 5.44 14.65
C LYS A 58 -14.17 6.47 13.51
N GLY A 59 -14.50 6.07 12.28
CA GLY A 59 -14.46 6.96 11.12
C GLY A 59 -13.05 7.25 10.59
N VAL A 60 -12.04 6.48 11.02
CA VAL A 60 -10.67 6.54 10.51
C VAL A 60 -10.60 5.90 9.13
N LYS A 61 -9.91 6.51 8.19
CA LYS A 61 -9.70 5.98 6.85
C LYS A 61 -8.61 4.92 6.86
N VAL A 62 -8.98 3.66 6.70
CA VAL A 62 -8.02 2.55 6.69
C VAL A 62 -7.48 2.32 5.28
N VAL A 63 -6.18 2.49 5.11
CA VAL A 63 -5.43 2.20 3.87
C VAL A 63 -4.59 0.96 4.10
N LEU A 64 -4.77 -0.07 3.27
CA LEU A 64 -4.01 -1.31 3.34
C LEU A 64 -3.12 -1.47 2.12
N ASN A 65 -1.81 -1.53 2.34
CA ASN A 65 -0.88 -2.07 1.37
C ASN A 65 -0.78 -3.59 1.62
N PRO A 66 -1.28 -4.46 0.71
CA PRO A 66 -1.38 -5.90 0.98
C PRO A 66 -0.06 -6.64 0.73
N ALA A 67 1.05 -6.05 1.20
CA ALA A 67 2.40 -6.58 1.15
C ALA A 67 2.81 -7.19 2.51
N PRO A 68 3.43 -8.38 2.54
CA PRO A 68 3.65 -9.30 1.43
C PRO A 68 2.36 -9.98 0.94
N ALA A 69 2.36 -10.35 -0.35
CA ALA A 69 1.20 -10.95 -1.01
C ALA A 69 0.68 -12.20 -0.27
N ARG A 70 -0.59 -12.19 0.08
CA ARG A 70 -1.28 -13.30 0.75
C ARG A 70 -2.79 -13.22 0.55
N SER A 71 -3.49 -14.33 0.75
CA SER A 71 -4.96 -14.34 0.79
C SER A 71 -5.47 -13.57 2.00
N LEU A 72 -6.55 -12.82 1.82
CA LEU A 72 -7.20 -12.03 2.86
C LEU A 72 -8.66 -12.43 3.02
N PRO A 73 -9.22 -12.38 4.23
CA PRO A 73 -10.64 -12.59 4.46
C PRO A 73 -11.46 -11.50 3.76
N LYS A 74 -12.55 -11.89 3.08
CA LYS A 74 -13.43 -10.93 2.39
C LYS A 74 -14.00 -9.86 3.31
N GLU A 75 -14.28 -10.22 4.55
CA GLU A 75 -14.82 -9.28 5.55
C GLU A 75 -13.89 -8.11 5.85
N LEU A 76 -12.56 -8.30 5.71
CA LEU A 76 -11.58 -7.23 5.90
C LEU A 76 -11.82 -6.06 4.95
N PHE A 77 -12.13 -6.34 3.68
CA PHE A 77 -12.26 -5.31 2.63
C PHE A 77 -13.36 -4.29 2.92
N ARG A 78 -14.42 -4.68 3.64
CA ARG A 78 -15.52 -3.78 4.02
C ARG A 78 -15.12 -2.71 5.03
N HIS A 79 -14.00 -2.90 5.72
CA HIS A 79 -13.46 -1.95 6.69
C HIS A 79 -12.35 -1.07 6.09
N LEU A 80 -12.00 -1.28 4.81
CA LEU A 80 -10.96 -0.52 4.15
C LEU A 80 -11.55 0.68 3.40
N TYR A 81 -10.93 1.85 3.59
CA TYR A 81 -11.13 2.99 2.73
C TYR A 81 -10.44 2.77 1.38
N MET A 82 -9.26 2.15 1.40
CA MET A 82 -8.44 1.93 0.20
C MET A 82 -7.54 0.71 0.35
N VAL A 83 -7.26 0.07 -0.77
CA VAL A 83 -6.21 -0.96 -0.90
C VAL A 83 -5.27 -0.59 -2.05
N THR A 84 -3.96 -0.81 -1.84
CA THR A 84 -2.91 -0.38 -2.79
C THR A 84 -2.01 -1.53 -3.22
N PRO A 85 -2.54 -2.58 -3.85
CA PRO A 85 -1.75 -3.72 -4.28
C PRO A 85 -0.83 -3.36 -5.45
N ASN A 86 0.32 -4.03 -5.53
CA ASN A 86 1.03 -4.17 -6.77
C ASN A 86 0.35 -5.24 -7.65
N ARG A 87 0.90 -5.46 -8.87
CA ARG A 87 0.35 -6.44 -9.81
C ARG A 87 0.24 -7.85 -9.21
N ILE A 88 1.29 -8.33 -8.55
CA ILE A 88 1.35 -9.68 -7.98
C ILE A 88 0.34 -9.84 -6.84
N GLU A 89 0.27 -8.85 -5.97
CA GLU A 89 -0.69 -8.80 -4.86
C GLU A 89 -2.13 -8.76 -5.36
N ALA A 90 -2.41 -7.95 -6.38
CA ALA A 90 -3.72 -7.85 -7.00
C ALA A 90 -4.17 -9.17 -7.65
N GLU A 91 -3.26 -9.85 -8.36
CA GLU A 91 -3.49 -11.19 -8.89
C GLU A 91 -3.78 -12.22 -7.78
N MET A 92 -3.06 -12.13 -6.66
CA MET A 92 -3.27 -13.05 -5.53
C MET A 92 -4.59 -12.80 -4.81
N LEU A 93 -4.99 -11.55 -4.63
CA LEU A 93 -6.25 -11.19 -4.00
C LEU A 93 -7.47 -11.66 -4.77
N THR A 94 -7.41 -11.62 -6.11
CA THR A 94 -8.55 -11.90 -6.98
C THR A 94 -8.51 -13.28 -7.64
N GLY A 95 -7.33 -13.89 -7.73
CA GLY A 95 -7.09 -15.11 -8.52
C GLY A 95 -7.07 -14.85 -10.04
N ILE A 96 -7.18 -13.61 -10.49
CA ILE A 96 -7.21 -13.21 -11.90
C ILE A 96 -5.80 -12.81 -12.34
N LYS A 97 -5.29 -13.41 -13.42
CA LYS A 97 -4.00 -13.02 -14.00
C LYS A 97 -4.12 -11.75 -14.83
N ILE A 98 -3.13 -10.88 -14.67
CA ILE A 98 -3.03 -9.60 -15.40
C ILE A 98 -2.06 -9.78 -16.57
N ALA A 99 -2.58 -9.99 -17.77
CA ALA A 99 -1.79 -10.08 -19.00
C ALA A 99 -1.78 -8.77 -19.79
N ASN A 100 -2.84 -7.97 -19.68
CA ASN A 100 -3.05 -6.74 -20.43
C ASN A 100 -3.80 -5.69 -19.58
N ASP A 101 -4.01 -4.53 -20.14
CA ASP A 101 -4.65 -3.40 -19.45
C ASP A 101 -6.12 -3.65 -19.10
N ALA A 102 -6.86 -4.42 -19.91
CA ALA A 102 -8.24 -4.76 -19.60
C ALA A 102 -8.33 -5.68 -18.37
N ASP A 103 -7.33 -6.54 -18.17
CA ASP A 103 -7.27 -7.39 -16.99
C ASP A 103 -7.03 -6.56 -15.72
N VAL A 104 -6.25 -5.46 -15.79
CA VAL A 104 -6.04 -4.56 -14.66
C VAL A 104 -7.36 -3.92 -14.22
N GLU A 105 -8.16 -3.45 -15.17
CA GLU A 105 -9.48 -2.88 -14.89
C GLU A 105 -10.40 -3.91 -14.23
N LYS A 106 -10.46 -5.12 -14.79
CA LYS A 106 -11.27 -6.22 -14.25
C LYS A 106 -10.85 -6.59 -12.83
N VAL A 107 -9.53 -6.64 -12.56
CA VAL A 107 -8.99 -6.93 -11.23
C VAL A 107 -9.37 -5.83 -10.23
N ALA A 108 -9.25 -4.55 -10.62
CA ALA A 108 -9.67 -3.43 -9.78
C ALA A 108 -11.17 -3.47 -9.46
N GLU A 109 -11.98 -3.86 -10.46
CA GLU A 109 -13.43 -4.06 -10.31
C GLU A 109 -13.76 -5.17 -9.29
N GLU A 110 -13.10 -6.31 -9.43
CA GLU A 110 -13.28 -7.46 -8.52
C GLU A 110 -12.87 -7.11 -7.08
N ILE A 111 -11.77 -6.37 -6.89
CA ILE A 111 -11.36 -5.90 -5.56
C ILE A 111 -12.40 -4.95 -4.96
N CYS A 112 -12.93 -4.01 -5.74
CA CYS A 112 -14.03 -3.14 -5.28
C CYS A 112 -15.29 -3.96 -4.90
N ALA A 113 -15.60 -5.00 -5.65
CA ALA A 113 -16.74 -5.89 -5.37
C ALA A 113 -16.59 -6.64 -4.03
N MET A 114 -15.38 -6.77 -3.49
CA MET A 114 -15.14 -7.29 -2.14
C MET A 114 -15.57 -6.32 -1.03
N GLY A 115 -15.82 -5.04 -1.36
CA GLY A 115 -16.37 -4.05 -0.44
C GLY A 115 -15.49 -2.84 -0.14
N VAL A 116 -14.27 -2.75 -0.70
CA VAL A 116 -13.41 -1.57 -0.53
C VAL A 116 -13.87 -0.43 -1.46
N LYS A 117 -13.75 0.82 -0.97
CA LYS A 117 -14.20 1.99 -1.75
C LYS A 117 -13.26 2.37 -2.88
N ASN A 118 -11.95 2.33 -2.63
CA ASN A 118 -10.93 2.81 -3.55
C ASN A 118 -9.85 1.76 -3.74
N VAL A 119 -9.38 1.61 -4.97
CA VAL A 119 -8.29 0.68 -5.33
C VAL A 119 -7.24 1.43 -6.13
N ILE A 120 -5.97 1.27 -5.75
CA ILE A 120 -4.84 1.72 -6.58
C ILE A 120 -3.97 0.51 -6.88
N ILE A 121 -3.92 0.08 -8.14
CA ILE A 121 -3.01 -1.00 -8.57
C ILE A 121 -1.74 -0.37 -9.11
N THR A 122 -0.61 -0.59 -8.44
CA THR A 122 0.69 -0.11 -8.92
C THR A 122 1.27 -1.08 -9.95
N LEU A 123 1.79 -0.54 -11.06
CA LEU A 123 2.21 -1.28 -12.23
C LEU A 123 3.69 -1.03 -12.59
N GLY A 124 4.49 -0.58 -11.62
CA GLY A 124 5.90 -0.27 -11.80
C GLY A 124 6.12 0.83 -12.85
N SER A 125 6.93 0.56 -13.87
CA SER A 125 7.24 1.52 -14.95
C SER A 125 6.02 1.94 -15.79
N LYS A 126 4.86 1.29 -15.62
CA LYS A 126 3.60 1.67 -16.26
C LYS A 126 2.71 2.59 -15.40
N GLY A 127 3.21 3.03 -14.25
CA GLY A 127 2.46 3.89 -13.34
C GLY A 127 1.46 3.15 -12.48
N CYS A 128 0.23 3.64 -12.37
CA CYS A 128 -0.82 2.99 -11.62
C CYS A 128 -2.21 3.17 -12.24
N LEU A 129 -3.10 2.23 -11.95
CA LEU A 129 -4.54 2.35 -12.18
C LEU A 129 -5.21 2.72 -10.86
N ILE A 130 -6.09 3.70 -10.89
CA ILE A 130 -6.93 4.09 -9.77
C ILE A 130 -8.37 3.80 -10.12
N ARG A 131 -9.11 3.17 -9.20
CA ARG A 131 -10.56 3.03 -9.28
C ARG A 131 -11.18 3.66 -8.04
N GLU A 132 -11.98 4.68 -8.27
CA GLU A 132 -12.66 5.49 -7.28
C GLU A 132 -14.12 5.67 -7.69
N GLU A 133 -15.07 5.37 -6.80
CA GLU A 133 -16.52 5.51 -7.06
C GLU A 133 -17.01 4.91 -8.38
N GLY A 134 -16.42 3.77 -8.78
CA GLY A 134 -16.78 3.07 -10.01
C GLY A 134 -16.12 3.62 -11.29
N VAL A 135 -15.36 4.70 -11.19
CA VAL A 135 -14.60 5.30 -12.31
C VAL A 135 -13.13 4.90 -12.20
N SER A 136 -12.56 4.49 -13.33
CA SER A 136 -11.12 4.18 -13.40
C SER A 136 -10.38 5.25 -14.20
N TYR A 137 -9.16 5.56 -13.75
CA TYR A 137 -8.22 6.42 -14.45
C TYR A 137 -6.79 5.99 -14.19
N ARG A 138 -5.87 6.40 -15.05
CA ARG A 138 -4.46 6.04 -14.97
C ARG A 138 -3.58 7.25 -14.67
N ILE A 139 -2.49 6.97 -13.99
CA ILE A 139 -1.37 7.90 -13.82
C ILE A 139 -0.15 7.20 -14.39
N ASP A 140 0.46 7.81 -15.38
CA ASP A 140 1.70 7.31 -15.97
C ASP A 140 2.86 7.41 -14.98
N ALA A 141 3.80 6.47 -15.06
CA ALA A 141 5.02 6.54 -14.27
C ALA A 141 5.89 7.74 -14.69
N PHE A 142 6.52 8.36 -13.72
CA PHE A 142 7.59 9.31 -13.99
C PHE A 142 8.84 8.54 -14.43
N LYS A 143 9.36 8.89 -15.61
CA LYS A 143 10.53 8.22 -16.20
C LYS A 143 11.77 8.55 -15.39
N VAL A 144 12.38 7.54 -14.81
CA VAL A 144 13.64 7.60 -14.08
C VAL A 144 14.48 6.37 -14.43
N GLU A 145 15.79 6.46 -14.30
CA GLU A 145 16.68 5.29 -14.34
C GLU A 145 16.81 4.75 -12.92
N PRO A 146 16.21 3.61 -12.60
CA PRO A 146 16.18 3.10 -11.24
C PRO A 146 17.58 2.60 -10.83
N VAL A 147 18.03 3.02 -9.66
CA VAL A 147 19.25 2.53 -9.00
C VAL A 147 18.89 1.44 -8.00
N ASP A 148 17.83 1.67 -7.23
CA ASP A 148 17.30 0.72 -6.25
C ASP A 148 15.77 0.80 -6.24
N THR A 149 15.09 -0.35 -6.28
CA THR A 149 13.63 -0.44 -6.25
C THR A 149 13.08 -0.72 -4.84
N THR A 150 13.97 -0.84 -3.86
CA THR A 150 13.59 -1.10 -2.47
C THR A 150 12.78 0.08 -1.91
N ALA A 151 11.74 -0.24 -1.14
CA ALA A 151 10.85 0.73 -0.48
C ALA A 151 10.11 1.72 -1.41
N ALA A 152 10.12 1.52 -2.73
CA ALA A 152 9.36 2.39 -3.65
C ALA A 152 7.85 2.33 -3.39
N GLY A 153 7.33 1.14 -3.04
CA GLY A 153 5.94 0.94 -2.63
C GLY A 153 5.62 1.63 -1.30
N ASP A 154 6.53 1.56 -0.32
CA ASP A 154 6.35 2.21 0.98
C ASP A 154 6.35 3.72 0.85
N THR A 155 7.29 4.26 0.04
CA THR A 155 7.34 5.69 -0.29
C THR A 155 6.07 6.15 -0.99
N PHE A 156 5.55 5.35 -1.94
CA PHE A 156 4.28 5.64 -2.61
C PHE A 156 3.15 5.74 -1.59
N ASN A 157 2.97 4.72 -0.75
CA ASN A 157 1.89 4.67 0.23
C ASN A 157 1.99 5.78 1.28
N GLY A 158 3.19 6.07 1.77
CA GLY A 158 3.44 7.16 2.72
C GLY A 158 3.05 8.52 2.12
N ALA A 159 3.57 8.83 0.92
CA ALA A 159 3.26 10.08 0.22
C ALA A 159 1.78 10.21 -0.15
N LEU A 160 1.13 9.10 -0.54
CA LEU A 160 -0.31 9.05 -0.82
C LEU A 160 -1.12 9.47 0.42
N CYS A 161 -0.82 8.86 1.57
CA CYS A 161 -1.51 9.16 2.82
C CYS A 161 -1.28 10.62 3.27
N VAL A 162 -0.06 11.15 3.10
CA VAL A 162 0.24 12.57 3.38
C VAL A 162 -0.62 13.47 2.49
N GLY A 163 -0.64 13.25 1.18
CA GLY A 163 -1.46 14.05 0.26
C GLY A 163 -2.94 14.04 0.64
N LEU A 164 -3.48 12.86 0.96
CA LEU A 164 -4.88 12.73 1.41
C LEU A 164 -5.15 13.44 2.75
N SER A 165 -4.20 13.42 3.68
CA SER A 165 -4.33 14.11 4.98
C SER A 165 -4.26 15.63 4.84
N GLU A 166 -3.58 16.14 3.81
CA GLU A 166 -3.52 17.54 3.42
C GLU A 166 -4.75 18.01 2.62
N GLY A 167 -5.72 17.13 2.39
CA GLY A 167 -6.97 17.45 1.69
C GLY A 167 -6.91 17.40 0.17
N MET A 168 -5.85 16.80 -0.40
CA MET A 168 -5.81 16.54 -1.85
C MET A 168 -6.88 15.52 -2.24
N ASP A 169 -7.42 15.65 -3.45
CA ASP A 169 -8.20 14.58 -4.05
C ASP A 169 -7.32 13.34 -4.33
N LEU A 170 -7.95 12.19 -4.55
CA LEU A 170 -7.22 10.93 -4.72
C LEU A 170 -6.26 10.96 -5.92
N LYS A 171 -6.65 11.63 -7.00
CA LYS A 171 -5.82 11.77 -8.19
C LYS A 171 -4.57 12.62 -7.91
N GLN A 172 -4.74 13.75 -7.24
CA GLN A 172 -3.63 14.64 -6.87
C GLN A 172 -2.67 13.94 -5.91
N ALA A 173 -3.19 13.28 -4.88
CA ALA A 173 -2.40 12.51 -3.92
C ALA A 173 -1.61 11.38 -4.60
N ALA A 174 -2.23 10.66 -5.54
CA ALA A 174 -1.56 9.59 -6.28
C ALA A 174 -0.49 10.11 -7.26
N VAL A 175 -0.68 11.28 -7.87
CA VAL A 175 0.38 11.95 -8.66
C VAL A 175 1.56 12.33 -7.77
N MET A 176 1.31 12.89 -6.58
CA MET A 176 2.36 13.20 -5.60
C MET A 176 3.08 11.92 -5.16
N ALA A 177 2.35 10.87 -4.83
CA ALA A 177 2.90 9.57 -4.45
C ALA A 177 3.77 8.95 -5.56
N SER A 178 3.33 9.02 -6.82
CA SER A 178 4.10 8.53 -7.97
C SER A 178 5.41 9.30 -8.15
N LYS A 179 5.41 10.61 -7.95
CA LYS A 179 6.63 11.43 -7.97
C LYS A 179 7.58 11.06 -6.84
N ALA A 180 7.08 10.95 -5.61
CA ALA A 180 7.88 10.58 -4.45
C ALA A 180 8.52 9.18 -4.62
N SER A 181 7.72 8.20 -5.07
CA SER A 181 8.21 6.85 -5.37
C SER A 181 9.27 6.86 -6.47
N SER A 182 9.12 7.67 -7.52
CA SER A 182 10.13 7.78 -8.58
C SER A 182 11.44 8.39 -8.06
N LEU A 183 11.37 9.35 -7.15
CA LEU A 183 12.56 9.91 -6.49
C LEU A 183 13.26 8.89 -5.60
N SER A 184 12.52 8.01 -4.91
CA SER A 184 13.13 6.95 -4.09
C SER A 184 13.92 5.94 -4.92
N LEU A 185 13.52 5.71 -6.18
CA LEU A 185 14.21 4.80 -7.10
C LEU A 185 15.61 5.28 -7.53
N ILE A 186 15.86 6.60 -7.53
CA ILE A 186 17.14 7.20 -7.93
C ILE A 186 18.03 7.56 -6.74
N HIS A 187 17.50 7.53 -5.53
CA HIS A 187 18.26 7.75 -4.30
C HIS A 187 18.46 6.41 -3.60
N ILE A 188 19.71 6.05 -3.33
CA ILE A 188 20.02 4.93 -2.45
C ILE A 188 19.55 5.35 -1.06
N SER A 189 18.43 4.79 -0.60
CA SER A 189 17.95 4.99 0.77
C SER A 189 18.79 4.14 1.73
N GLU A 190 20.08 4.47 1.86
CA GLU A 190 20.89 3.94 2.94
C GLU A 190 20.52 4.67 4.23
N PRO A 191 20.18 3.93 5.31
CA PRO A 191 20.21 4.54 6.62
C PRO A 191 21.63 5.02 6.84
N THR A 192 21.81 6.32 7.08
CA THR A 192 23.09 6.91 7.44
C THR A 192 23.66 6.12 8.60
N ARG A 193 24.61 5.22 8.32
CA ARG A 193 25.37 4.57 9.40
C ARG A 193 26.06 5.69 10.16
N PRO A 194 25.90 5.78 11.50
CA PRO A 194 26.71 6.70 12.28
C PRO A 194 28.16 6.38 11.93
N ARG A 195 28.90 7.34 11.37
CA ARG A 195 30.34 7.20 11.27
C ARG A 195 30.83 7.06 12.71
N LEU A 196 31.32 5.88 13.04
CA LEU A 196 32.12 5.71 14.26
C LEU A 196 33.33 6.61 14.06
N ILE A 197 33.34 7.74 14.77
CA ILE A 197 34.50 8.60 14.87
C ILE A 197 35.48 7.80 15.75
N SER A 198 36.52 7.28 15.12
CA SER A 198 37.68 6.69 15.79
C SER A 198 38.55 7.77 16.42
#